data_12067f919b1270e10135d8d41efdc518
#
_entry.id   12067f919b1270e10135d8d41efdc518
#
_cell.length_a   1.000
_cell.length_b   1.000
_cell.length_c   1.000
_cell.angle_alpha   90.00
_cell.angle_beta   90.00
_cell.angle_gamma   90.00
#
_symmetry.space_group_name_H-M   'P 1'
#
loop_
_entity.id
_entity.type
_entity.pdbx_description
1 polymer ?
#
loop_
_entity_poly.entity_id
_entity_poly.type
_entity_poly.pdbx_seq_one_letter_code
_entity_poly.pdbx_strand_id
1 'polypeptide(L)'
;RAVCSNVRDFKVGDLAGVGCMVDSCRHCPSCAEGEEQYCENGFVGTYNGPMFGGENTLGGYSDHIVVDMRYVLKIRHEDNLAAVAPLLCAGITTYSPLAHWKVGPGQKVGVVGLGGLGHMAVKIAKAMGASVVLFTTSENKRDDALRLGADEVVVSRDAQQMAAQANTLDFILNTVAAQHNLDPFLAALKREGTMVLVGAPEHPHPGPNVFNLIMKRRSLAGSLIGGIAQTQEMLDFCASHGIVADIEMIR
;
A
#
# COMPACT_ATOMS: atom_id res chain seq x y z
N ARG A 1 -10.68 10.41 -23.47
CA ARG A 1 -11.30 10.50 -24.80
C ARG A 1 -12.41 11.54 -24.87
N ALA A 2 -13.21 11.70 -23.81
CA ALA A 2 -14.23 12.73 -23.69
C ALA A 2 -14.30 13.23 -22.25
N VAL A 3 -14.68 14.50 -22.10
CA VAL A 3 -14.85 15.15 -20.81
C VAL A 3 -16.20 15.87 -20.84
N CYS A 4 -17.04 15.66 -19.82
CA CYS A 4 -18.32 16.34 -19.72
C CYS A 4 -18.13 17.84 -19.50
N SER A 5 -19.09 18.67 -19.95
CA SER A 5 -19.00 20.14 -19.92
C SER A 5 -18.80 20.73 -18.52
N ASN A 6 -19.20 20.02 -17.47
CA ASN A 6 -19.08 20.45 -16.09
C ASN A 6 -17.74 20.09 -15.41
N VAL A 7 -16.90 19.31 -16.09
CA VAL A 7 -15.57 18.94 -15.58
C VAL A 7 -14.57 20.05 -15.89
N ARG A 8 -13.89 20.57 -14.88
CA ARG A 8 -12.95 21.69 -15.00
C ARG A 8 -11.49 21.27 -14.81
N ASP A 9 -11.27 20.18 -14.08
CA ASP A 9 -9.91 19.75 -13.66
C ASP A 9 -9.23 18.85 -14.69
N PHE A 10 -9.94 18.40 -15.71
CA PHE A 10 -9.44 17.54 -16.77
C PHE A 10 -9.89 18.04 -18.14
N LYS A 11 -9.02 17.85 -19.14
CA LYS A 11 -9.31 18.08 -20.56
C LYS A 11 -8.97 16.85 -21.39
N VAL A 12 -9.51 16.79 -22.58
CA VAL A 12 -9.16 15.71 -23.55
C VAL A 12 -7.67 15.74 -23.83
N GLY A 13 -7.02 14.59 -23.67
CA GLY A 13 -5.57 14.43 -23.82
C GLY A 13 -4.80 14.37 -22.51
N ASP A 14 -5.39 14.72 -21.37
CA ASP A 14 -4.72 14.56 -20.07
C ASP A 14 -4.51 13.08 -19.74
N LEU A 15 -3.39 12.79 -19.10
CA LEU A 15 -3.12 11.49 -18.50
C LEU A 15 -3.86 11.37 -17.18
N ALA A 16 -4.71 10.37 -17.08
CA ALA A 16 -5.57 10.14 -15.94
C ALA A 16 -5.58 8.68 -15.51
N GLY A 17 -5.77 8.43 -14.21
CA GLY A 17 -5.88 7.09 -13.63
C GLY A 17 -7.17 6.95 -12.83
N VAL A 18 -7.63 5.72 -12.72
CA VAL A 18 -8.71 5.31 -11.81
C VAL A 18 -8.15 4.24 -10.89
N GLY A 19 -8.28 4.46 -9.58
CA GLY A 19 -7.77 3.55 -8.56
C GLY A 19 -8.71 2.38 -8.27
N CYS A 20 -8.63 1.89 -7.05
CA CYS A 20 -9.43 0.74 -6.60
C CYS A 20 -10.91 1.06 -6.33
N MET A 21 -11.30 2.34 -6.31
CA MET A 21 -12.68 2.77 -6.07
C MET A 21 -13.14 3.80 -7.10
N VAL A 22 -14.44 3.81 -7.40
CA VAL A 22 -15.08 4.71 -8.38
C VAL A 22 -16.23 5.51 -7.77
N ASP A 23 -16.67 5.18 -6.55
CA ASP A 23 -17.69 5.93 -5.82
C ASP A 23 -17.67 5.62 -4.31
N SER A 24 -18.32 6.48 -3.53
CA SER A 24 -18.65 6.30 -2.11
C SER A 24 -19.93 7.07 -1.79
N CYS A 25 -20.44 7.02 -0.56
CA CYS A 25 -21.65 7.78 -0.21
C CYS A 25 -21.44 9.30 -0.19
N ARG A 26 -20.20 9.79 -0.04
CA ARG A 26 -19.76 11.20 -0.13
C ARG A 26 -20.23 12.11 0.99
N HIS A 27 -20.95 11.61 2.00
CA HIS A 27 -21.53 12.43 3.07
C HIS A 27 -21.35 11.88 4.48
N CYS A 28 -20.88 10.63 4.65
CA CYS A 28 -20.55 10.12 5.98
C CYS A 28 -19.26 10.75 6.52
N PRO A 29 -18.99 10.68 7.83
CA PRO A 29 -17.78 11.23 8.44
C PRO A 29 -16.50 10.81 7.71
N SER A 30 -16.30 9.52 7.45
CA SER A 30 -15.13 9.03 6.73
C SER A 30 -14.96 9.67 5.35
N CYS A 31 -16.04 9.80 4.57
CA CYS A 31 -15.96 10.49 3.27
C CYS A 31 -15.67 11.99 3.41
N ALA A 32 -16.19 12.64 4.45
CA ALA A 32 -15.95 14.06 4.69
C ALA A 32 -14.50 14.34 5.11
N GLU A 33 -13.83 13.36 5.70
CA GLU A 33 -12.41 13.39 6.08
C GLU A 33 -11.46 12.99 4.95
N GLY A 34 -11.98 12.58 3.78
CA GLY A 34 -11.18 12.10 2.65
C GLY A 34 -10.70 10.67 2.79
N GLU A 35 -11.36 9.89 3.65
CA GLU A 35 -11.10 8.47 3.92
C GLU A 35 -12.19 7.61 3.28
N GLU A 36 -12.44 7.81 1.97
CA GLU A 36 -13.53 7.17 1.23
C GLU A 36 -13.45 5.64 1.25
N GLN A 37 -12.25 5.05 1.39
CA GLN A 37 -12.04 3.61 1.55
C GLN A 37 -12.70 3.04 2.82
N TYR A 38 -12.97 3.89 3.80
CA TYR A 38 -13.68 3.56 5.05
C TYR A 38 -15.12 4.08 5.06
N CYS A 39 -15.71 4.34 3.89
CA CYS A 39 -17.09 4.81 3.77
C CYS A 39 -18.05 3.94 4.58
N GLU A 40 -18.81 4.54 5.50
CA GLU A 40 -19.69 3.80 6.42
C GLU A 40 -20.87 3.12 5.69
N ASN A 41 -21.19 3.56 4.48
CA ASN A 41 -22.19 2.94 3.60
C ASN A 41 -21.56 2.03 2.53
N GLY A 42 -20.25 1.72 2.67
CA GLY A 42 -19.47 1.02 1.68
C GLY A 42 -19.02 1.93 0.53
N PHE A 43 -17.80 1.72 0.05
CA PHE A 43 -17.34 2.32 -1.20
C PHE A 43 -17.65 1.41 -2.38
N VAL A 44 -17.73 1.97 -3.58
CA VAL A 44 -17.89 1.20 -4.81
C VAL A 44 -16.51 0.88 -5.37
N GLY A 45 -16.14 -0.40 -5.34
CA GLY A 45 -14.89 -0.87 -5.94
C GLY A 45 -14.91 -0.77 -7.46
N THR A 46 -13.76 -0.54 -8.07
CA THR A 46 -13.61 -0.48 -9.54
C THR A 46 -13.86 -1.84 -10.19
N TYR A 47 -13.60 -2.92 -9.47
CA TYR A 47 -13.66 -4.31 -9.97
C TYR A 47 -14.82 -5.06 -9.33
N ASN A 48 -15.87 -5.32 -10.12
CA ASN A 48 -17.07 -6.05 -9.70
C ASN A 48 -17.72 -5.50 -8.41
N GLY A 49 -17.59 -4.19 -8.19
CA GLY A 49 -18.18 -3.50 -7.04
C GLY A 49 -19.66 -3.19 -7.28
N PRO A 50 -20.55 -3.43 -6.30
CA PRO A 50 -21.95 -3.07 -6.43
C PRO A 50 -22.11 -1.54 -6.45
N MET A 51 -22.68 -0.99 -7.52
CA MET A 51 -22.98 0.44 -7.60
C MET A 51 -24.25 0.79 -6.81
N PHE A 52 -24.30 2.00 -6.27
CA PHE A 52 -25.50 2.50 -5.60
C PHE A 52 -26.68 2.56 -6.58
N GLY A 53 -27.59 1.59 -6.46
CA GLY A 53 -28.81 1.51 -7.28
C GLY A 53 -28.62 0.99 -8.70
N GLY A 54 -27.54 0.28 -9.00
CA GLY A 54 -27.26 -0.17 -10.34
C GLY A 54 -26.54 -1.52 -10.46
N GLU A 55 -25.98 -1.73 -11.64
CA GLU A 55 -25.17 -2.88 -11.99
C GLU A 55 -23.79 -2.82 -11.32
N ASN A 56 -23.07 -3.93 -11.32
CA ASN A 56 -21.70 -3.96 -10.83
C ASN A 56 -20.73 -3.27 -11.80
N THR A 57 -19.66 -2.73 -11.27
CA THR A 57 -18.54 -2.18 -12.05
C THR A 57 -17.82 -3.28 -12.83
N LEU A 58 -17.30 -2.95 -14.02
CA LEU A 58 -16.68 -3.92 -14.92
C LEU A 58 -15.15 -4.01 -14.82
N GLY A 59 -14.53 -3.14 -14.01
CA GLY A 59 -13.07 -3.12 -13.84
C GLY A 59 -12.33 -2.39 -14.96
N GLY A 60 -11.02 -2.69 -15.10
CA GLY A 60 -10.10 -1.99 -15.99
C GLY A 60 -9.73 -2.73 -17.28
N TYR A 61 -10.23 -3.94 -17.50
CA TYR A 61 -9.97 -4.68 -18.74
C TYR A 61 -10.90 -4.24 -19.87
N SER A 62 -10.81 -2.96 -20.23
CA SER A 62 -11.60 -2.36 -21.30
C SER A 62 -10.87 -1.16 -21.90
N ASP A 63 -11.27 -0.77 -23.12
CA ASP A 63 -10.69 0.38 -23.83
C ASP A 63 -11.07 1.73 -23.21
N HIS A 64 -12.13 1.77 -22.42
CA HIS A 64 -12.64 2.98 -21.80
C HIS A 64 -13.52 2.65 -20.58
N ILE A 65 -13.59 3.61 -19.69
CA ILE A 65 -14.45 3.60 -18.49
C ILE A 65 -15.07 4.99 -18.33
N VAL A 66 -16.30 5.06 -17.83
CA VAL A 66 -16.95 6.31 -17.41
C VAL A 66 -16.93 6.36 -15.89
N VAL A 67 -16.31 7.39 -15.35
CA VAL A 67 -16.11 7.56 -13.91
C VAL A 67 -16.41 8.99 -13.52
N ASP A 68 -17.00 9.20 -12.34
CA ASP A 68 -17.18 10.53 -11.75
C ASP A 68 -15.80 11.19 -11.55
N MET A 69 -15.67 12.45 -11.93
CA MET A 69 -14.39 13.19 -11.89
C MET A 69 -13.74 13.19 -10.51
N ARG A 70 -14.50 13.04 -9.44
CA ARG A 70 -14.01 12.98 -8.05
C ARG A 70 -13.17 11.74 -7.75
N TYR A 71 -13.28 10.69 -8.57
CA TYR A 71 -12.53 9.43 -8.46
C TYR A 71 -11.48 9.27 -9.56
N VAL A 72 -11.22 10.34 -10.32
CA VAL A 72 -10.20 10.36 -11.36
C VAL A 72 -8.96 11.07 -10.83
N LEU A 73 -7.81 10.46 -11.04
CA LEU A 73 -6.51 10.91 -10.55
C LEU A 73 -5.66 11.44 -11.69
N LYS A 74 -4.91 12.51 -11.45
CA LYS A 74 -3.94 13.07 -12.41
C LYS A 74 -2.65 12.26 -12.37
N ILE A 75 -2.21 11.80 -13.54
CA ILE A 75 -0.93 11.13 -13.68
C ILE A 75 0.11 12.16 -14.14
N ARG A 76 1.13 12.38 -13.30
CA ARG A 76 2.23 13.31 -13.58
C ARG A 76 3.49 12.65 -14.15
N HIS A 77 3.52 11.33 -14.16
CA HIS A 77 4.57 10.59 -14.85
C HIS A 77 4.36 10.73 -16.36
N GLU A 78 5.42 11.07 -17.10
CA GLU A 78 5.38 11.20 -18.54
C GLU A 78 5.84 9.94 -19.26
N ASP A 79 6.72 9.18 -18.59
CA ASP A 79 7.32 7.95 -19.12
C ASP A 79 6.82 6.70 -18.38
N ASN A 80 6.92 5.55 -19.03
CA ASN A 80 6.66 4.23 -18.48
C ASN A 80 5.31 4.09 -17.77
N LEU A 81 4.23 4.56 -18.41
CA LEU A 81 2.88 4.55 -17.84
C LEU A 81 2.39 3.17 -17.41
N ALA A 82 2.88 2.11 -18.07
CA ALA A 82 2.57 0.73 -17.68
C ALA A 82 3.06 0.42 -16.24
N ALA A 83 4.23 0.94 -15.86
CA ALA A 83 4.77 0.79 -14.51
C ALA A 83 4.15 1.74 -13.47
N VAL A 84 3.43 2.77 -13.93
CA VAL A 84 2.66 3.67 -13.07
C VAL A 84 1.32 3.04 -12.67
N ALA A 85 0.69 2.27 -13.52
CA ALA A 85 -0.61 1.68 -13.26
C ALA A 85 -0.70 0.91 -11.92
N PRO A 86 0.29 0.08 -11.52
CA PRO A 86 0.24 -0.60 -10.23
C PRO A 86 0.30 0.33 -9.00
N LEU A 87 0.75 1.58 -9.14
CA LEU A 87 0.74 2.56 -8.05
C LEU A 87 -0.68 2.82 -7.54
N LEU A 88 -1.67 2.76 -8.43
CA LEU A 88 -3.08 2.98 -8.11
C LEU A 88 -3.68 1.90 -7.18
N CYS A 89 -2.97 0.83 -6.91
CA CYS A 89 -3.32 -0.21 -5.96
C CYS A 89 -2.17 -0.48 -4.98
N ALA A 90 -1.06 -1.07 -5.45
CA ALA A 90 0.08 -1.43 -4.61
C ALA A 90 0.79 -0.20 -4.02
N GLY A 91 0.87 0.90 -4.77
CA GLY A 91 1.45 2.16 -4.31
C GLY A 91 0.67 2.73 -3.12
N ILE A 92 -0.62 2.98 -3.30
CA ILE A 92 -1.45 3.57 -2.25
C ILE A 92 -1.60 2.64 -1.04
N THR A 93 -1.75 1.34 -1.23
CA THR A 93 -1.86 0.36 -0.13
C THR A 93 -0.62 0.38 0.78
N THR A 94 0.55 0.68 0.23
CA THR A 94 1.79 0.74 1.01
C THR A 94 2.12 2.16 1.48
N TYR A 95 1.79 3.18 0.70
CA TYR A 95 1.99 4.58 1.06
C TYR A 95 1.12 5.01 2.25
N SER A 96 -0.17 4.68 2.20
CA SER A 96 -1.15 5.11 3.22
C SER A 96 -0.71 4.78 4.65
N PRO A 97 -0.40 3.53 5.01
CA PRO A 97 0.07 3.22 6.35
C PRO A 97 1.43 3.85 6.68
N LEU A 98 2.37 3.93 5.73
CA LEU A 98 3.65 4.59 5.98
C LEU A 98 3.48 6.07 6.31
N ALA A 99 2.60 6.77 5.61
CA ALA A 99 2.26 8.18 5.86
C ALA A 99 1.48 8.34 7.18
N HIS A 100 0.46 7.51 7.42
CA HIS A 100 -0.38 7.57 8.63
C HIS A 100 0.45 7.41 9.91
N TRP A 101 1.34 6.43 9.96
CA TRP A 101 2.25 6.21 11.10
C TRP A 101 3.52 7.05 11.04
N LYS A 102 3.58 8.05 10.11
CA LYS A 102 4.63 9.05 10.00
C LYS A 102 6.02 8.44 9.87
N VAL A 103 6.12 7.43 9.01
CA VAL A 103 7.41 6.83 8.67
C VAL A 103 8.32 7.88 8.02
N GLY A 104 9.59 7.94 8.46
CA GLY A 104 10.51 8.94 7.97
C GLY A 104 11.94 8.76 8.47
N PRO A 105 12.79 9.80 8.32
CA PRO A 105 14.19 9.75 8.71
C PRO A 105 14.39 9.37 10.18
N GLY A 106 15.40 8.53 10.43
CA GLY A 106 15.75 8.06 11.77
C GLY A 106 14.94 6.85 12.25
N GLN A 107 13.93 6.42 11.52
CA GLN A 107 13.19 5.21 11.83
C GLN A 107 13.74 4.00 11.08
N LYS A 108 13.71 2.83 11.74
CA LYS A 108 14.02 1.53 11.15
C LYS A 108 12.70 0.79 10.89
N VAL A 109 12.42 0.52 9.63
CA VAL A 109 11.15 -0.02 9.13
C VAL A 109 11.34 -1.43 8.60
N GLY A 110 10.52 -2.37 9.06
CA GLY A 110 10.44 -3.71 8.51
C GLY A 110 9.38 -3.81 7.41
N VAL A 111 9.72 -4.43 6.29
CA VAL A 111 8.78 -4.85 5.26
C VAL A 111 8.75 -6.37 5.23
N VAL A 112 7.60 -6.99 5.44
CA VAL A 112 7.46 -8.45 5.43
C VAL A 112 6.90 -8.89 4.07
N GLY A 113 7.71 -9.66 3.34
CA GLY A 113 7.41 -10.16 2.00
C GLY A 113 7.93 -9.25 0.88
N LEU A 114 8.40 -9.86 -0.21
CA LEU A 114 8.83 -9.19 -1.44
C LEU A 114 8.00 -9.69 -2.61
N GLY A 115 6.80 -9.21 -2.69
CA GLY A 115 5.85 -9.39 -3.79
C GLY A 115 5.41 -8.04 -4.35
N GLY A 116 4.25 -7.98 -5.01
CA GLY A 116 3.71 -6.74 -5.61
C GLY A 116 3.57 -5.59 -4.63
N LEU A 117 3.09 -5.82 -3.40
CA LEU A 117 3.04 -4.79 -2.36
C LEU A 117 4.44 -4.53 -1.78
N GLY A 118 5.18 -5.59 -1.45
CA GLY A 118 6.46 -5.47 -0.74
C GLY A 118 7.52 -4.67 -1.49
N HIS A 119 7.62 -4.82 -2.82
CA HIS A 119 8.57 -4.04 -3.59
C HIS A 119 8.25 -2.54 -3.60
N MET A 120 6.94 -2.19 -3.65
CA MET A 120 6.51 -0.79 -3.52
C MET A 120 6.76 -0.25 -2.11
N ALA A 121 6.48 -1.06 -1.07
CA ALA A 121 6.75 -0.69 0.32
C ALA A 121 8.23 -0.34 0.56
N VAL A 122 9.16 -1.15 0.02
CA VAL A 122 10.59 -0.88 0.13
C VAL A 122 10.97 0.45 -0.55
N LYS A 123 10.54 0.65 -1.81
CA LYS A 123 10.82 1.88 -2.55
C LYS A 123 10.28 3.13 -1.85
N ILE A 124 9.03 3.08 -1.41
CA ILE A 124 8.34 4.22 -0.79
C ILE A 124 8.94 4.52 0.60
N ALA A 125 9.13 3.51 1.46
CA ALA A 125 9.72 3.72 2.79
C ALA A 125 11.16 4.28 2.68
N LYS A 126 11.94 3.81 1.70
CA LYS A 126 13.28 4.33 1.44
C LYS A 126 13.25 5.79 0.98
N ALA A 127 12.34 6.15 0.09
CA ALA A 127 12.16 7.52 -0.38
C ALA A 127 11.64 8.46 0.72
N MET A 128 10.88 7.96 1.70
CA MET A 128 10.51 8.68 2.91
C MET A 128 11.67 8.88 3.89
N GLY A 129 12.85 8.32 3.61
CA GLY A 129 14.08 8.48 4.41
C GLY A 129 14.28 7.47 5.53
N ALA A 130 13.47 6.41 5.60
CA ALA A 130 13.64 5.36 6.58
C ALA A 130 14.80 4.41 6.25
N SER A 131 15.36 3.74 7.28
CA SER A 131 16.18 2.56 7.10
C SER A 131 15.28 1.34 6.95
N VAL A 132 15.43 0.58 5.87
CA VAL A 132 14.49 -0.48 5.47
C VAL A 132 15.11 -1.87 5.66
N VAL A 133 14.44 -2.71 6.44
CA VAL A 133 14.75 -4.15 6.60
C VAL A 133 13.68 -4.95 5.87
N LEU A 134 14.09 -5.73 4.87
CA LEU A 134 13.18 -6.67 4.22
C LEU A 134 13.24 -8.05 4.87
N PHE A 135 12.09 -8.58 5.24
CA PHE A 135 11.92 -9.97 5.69
C PHE A 135 11.42 -10.84 4.54
N THR A 136 12.17 -11.89 4.20
CA THR A 136 11.80 -12.84 3.16
C THR A 136 11.99 -14.27 3.65
N THR A 137 11.29 -15.22 3.06
CA THR A 137 11.48 -16.66 3.34
C THR A 137 12.61 -17.27 2.52
N SER A 138 13.19 -16.52 1.58
CA SER A 138 14.10 -17.04 0.55
C SER A 138 15.31 -16.12 0.33
N GLU A 139 16.50 -16.69 0.43
CA GLU A 139 17.77 -15.97 0.23
C GLU A 139 17.93 -15.41 -1.20
N ASN A 140 17.36 -16.09 -2.20
CA ASN A 140 17.48 -15.68 -3.61
C ASN A 140 16.81 -14.32 -3.93
N LYS A 141 16.05 -13.75 -2.98
CA LYS A 141 15.45 -12.40 -3.13
C LYS A 141 16.32 -11.28 -2.57
N ARG A 142 17.49 -11.60 -2.05
CA ARG A 142 18.39 -10.61 -1.41
C ARG A 142 18.83 -9.51 -2.36
N ASP A 143 19.35 -9.89 -3.52
CA ASP A 143 19.89 -8.94 -4.50
C ASP A 143 18.79 -8.01 -5.02
N ASP A 144 17.59 -8.54 -5.29
CA ASP A 144 16.44 -7.74 -5.69
C ASP A 144 16.03 -6.76 -4.59
N ALA A 145 15.98 -7.20 -3.34
CA ALA A 145 15.63 -6.34 -2.21
C ALA A 145 16.61 -5.17 -2.05
N LEU A 146 17.91 -5.44 -2.13
CA LEU A 146 18.96 -4.41 -2.05
C LEU A 146 18.87 -3.44 -3.24
N ARG A 147 18.65 -3.94 -4.45
CA ARG A 147 18.43 -3.13 -5.65
C ARG A 147 17.22 -2.20 -5.51
N LEU A 148 16.16 -2.65 -4.85
CA LEU A 148 14.94 -1.88 -4.60
C LEU A 148 15.10 -0.82 -3.51
N GLY A 149 16.20 -0.87 -2.74
CA GLY A 149 16.54 0.12 -1.72
C GLY A 149 16.46 -0.38 -0.27
N ALA A 150 16.28 -1.69 -0.04
CA ALA A 150 16.42 -2.23 1.31
C ALA A 150 17.88 -2.07 1.81
N ASP A 151 18.05 -1.69 3.08
CA ASP A 151 19.37 -1.57 3.71
C ASP A 151 19.81 -2.91 4.29
N GLU A 152 18.86 -3.76 4.67
CA GLU A 152 19.12 -5.07 5.27
C GLU A 152 18.09 -6.09 4.78
N VAL A 153 18.50 -7.34 4.61
CA VAL A 153 17.62 -8.45 4.26
C VAL A 153 17.76 -9.56 5.28
N VAL A 154 16.64 -9.98 5.83
CA VAL A 154 16.53 -11.01 6.87
C VAL A 154 15.75 -12.19 6.32
N VAL A 155 16.33 -13.38 6.40
CA VAL A 155 15.64 -14.62 6.06
C VAL A 155 14.78 -15.05 7.25
N SER A 156 13.47 -14.93 7.15
CA SER A 156 12.56 -15.14 8.28
C SER A 156 12.46 -16.58 8.78
N ARG A 157 13.01 -17.54 8.03
CA ARG A 157 13.17 -18.94 8.45
C ARG A 157 14.41 -19.18 9.28
N ASP A 158 15.35 -18.23 9.28
CA ASP A 158 16.58 -18.29 10.08
C ASP A 158 16.30 -17.64 11.45
N ALA A 159 16.26 -18.49 12.48
CA ALA A 159 15.98 -18.04 13.84
C ALA A 159 17.03 -17.07 14.38
N GLN A 160 18.30 -17.21 13.97
CA GLN A 160 19.38 -16.34 14.41
C GLN A 160 19.26 -14.94 13.79
N GLN A 161 18.96 -14.87 12.49
CA GLN A 161 18.72 -13.59 11.82
C GLN A 161 17.50 -12.88 12.40
N MET A 162 16.41 -13.61 12.67
CA MET A 162 15.19 -13.05 13.31
C MET A 162 15.50 -12.56 14.72
N ALA A 163 16.22 -13.32 15.54
CA ALA A 163 16.60 -12.92 16.88
C ALA A 163 17.46 -11.65 16.91
N ALA A 164 18.33 -11.45 15.91
CA ALA A 164 19.15 -10.25 15.79
C ALA A 164 18.30 -8.97 15.57
N GLN A 165 17.07 -9.09 15.08
CA GLN A 165 16.15 -7.97 14.88
C GLN A 165 15.31 -7.65 16.12
N ALA A 166 15.41 -8.41 17.22
CA ALA A 166 14.59 -8.21 18.40
C ALA A 166 14.69 -6.78 18.95
N ASN A 167 13.55 -6.10 19.11
CA ASN A 167 13.44 -4.71 19.60
C ASN A 167 14.23 -3.66 18.78
N THR A 168 14.38 -3.84 17.47
CA THR A 168 15.13 -2.90 16.62
C THR A 168 14.25 -2.04 15.71
N LEU A 169 13.02 -2.45 15.42
CA LEU A 169 12.15 -1.82 14.44
C LEU A 169 11.15 -0.87 15.08
N ASP A 170 10.96 0.30 14.47
CA ASP A 170 9.97 1.28 14.87
C ASP A 170 8.58 0.94 14.30
N PHE A 171 8.56 0.43 13.07
CA PHE A 171 7.36 0.11 12.31
C PHE A 171 7.58 -1.14 11.45
N ILE A 172 6.52 -1.93 11.24
CA ILE A 172 6.53 -3.07 10.33
C ILE A 172 5.30 -3.00 9.43
N LEU A 173 5.50 -3.09 8.10
CA LEU A 173 4.46 -3.28 7.12
C LEU A 173 4.43 -4.74 6.66
N ASN A 174 3.38 -5.47 7.01
CA ASN A 174 3.20 -6.86 6.59
C ASN A 174 2.36 -6.93 5.32
N THR A 175 3.01 -7.30 4.23
CA THR A 175 2.40 -7.37 2.89
C THR A 175 2.04 -8.80 2.45
N VAL A 176 2.23 -9.78 3.33
CA VAL A 176 2.04 -11.20 2.99
C VAL A 176 0.57 -11.59 3.09
N ALA A 177 0.01 -12.05 1.99
CA ALA A 177 -1.38 -12.53 1.87
C ALA A 177 -1.53 -14.04 2.15
N ALA A 178 -0.59 -14.66 2.85
CA ALA A 178 -0.66 -16.04 3.28
C ALA A 178 -0.64 -16.14 4.80
N GLN A 179 -1.35 -17.13 5.34
CA GLN A 179 -1.34 -17.40 6.77
C GLN A 179 0.09 -17.66 7.28
N HIS A 180 0.51 -16.94 8.33
CA HIS A 180 1.81 -17.13 8.99
C HIS A 180 1.76 -16.64 10.44
N ASN A 181 2.77 -17.02 11.22
CA ASN A 181 2.93 -16.58 12.60
C ASN A 181 3.45 -15.13 12.64
N LEU A 182 2.74 -14.26 13.33
CA LEU A 182 3.09 -12.83 13.49
C LEU A 182 4.07 -12.58 14.65
N ASP A 183 4.20 -13.49 15.61
CA ASP A 183 4.98 -13.30 16.84
C ASP A 183 6.44 -12.95 16.59
N PRO A 184 7.18 -13.59 15.66
CA PRO A 184 8.57 -13.24 15.43
C PRO A 184 8.76 -11.78 14.95
N PHE A 185 7.82 -11.28 14.17
CA PHE A 185 7.82 -9.90 13.69
C PHE A 185 7.42 -8.91 14.78
N LEU A 186 6.40 -9.24 15.59
CA LEU A 186 6.04 -8.44 16.76
C LEU A 186 7.20 -8.35 17.76
N ALA A 187 7.97 -9.43 17.94
CA ALA A 187 9.16 -9.41 18.80
C ALA A 187 10.26 -8.48 18.27
N ALA A 188 10.34 -8.27 16.97
CA ALA A 188 11.30 -7.36 16.33
C ALA A 188 10.97 -5.87 16.58
N LEU A 189 9.72 -5.52 16.89
CA LEU A 189 9.32 -4.15 17.21
C LEU A 189 9.93 -3.65 18.53
N LYS A 190 10.33 -2.40 18.55
CA LYS A 190 10.66 -1.64 19.75
C LYS A 190 9.44 -1.49 20.68
N ARG A 191 9.64 -0.86 21.84
CA ARG A 191 8.54 -0.35 22.65
C ARG A 191 7.73 0.68 21.86
N GLU A 192 6.40 0.56 21.91
CA GLU A 192 5.45 1.42 21.20
C GLU A 192 5.49 1.28 19.64
N GLY A 193 6.28 0.32 19.12
CA GLY A 193 6.30 0.03 17.70
C GLY A 193 4.98 -0.55 17.19
N THR A 194 4.67 -0.32 15.94
CA THR A 194 3.42 -0.75 15.30
C THR A 194 3.70 -1.68 14.13
N MET A 195 2.95 -2.78 14.07
CA MET A 195 2.87 -3.65 12.90
C MET A 195 1.52 -3.45 12.20
N VAL A 196 1.56 -3.16 10.90
CA VAL A 196 0.36 -2.94 10.09
C VAL A 196 0.21 -4.07 9.06
N LEU A 197 -0.98 -4.65 9.00
CA LEU A 197 -1.36 -5.66 8.04
C LEU A 197 -2.04 -5.01 6.84
N VAL A 198 -1.55 -5.28 5.64
CA VAL A 198 -2.15 -4.87 4.37
C VAL A 198 -2.36 -6.04 3.42
N GLY A 199 -1.79 -7.21 3.72
CA GLY A 199 -2.07 -8.46 3.02
C GLY A 199 -3.35 -9.10 3.55
N ALA A 200 -4.21 -9.58 2.66
CA ALA A 200 -5.47 -10.27 3.00
C ALA A 200 -5.33 -11.79 2.77
N PRO A 201 -4.99 -12.57 3.79
CA PRO A 201 -4.86 -14.02 3.65
C PRO A 201 -6.23 -14.70 3.52
N GLU A 202 -6.30 -15.79 2.76
CA GLU A 202 -7.50 -16.61 2.62
C GLU A 202 -7.94 -17.23 3.97
N HIS A 203 -6.95 -17.60 4.81
CA HIS A 203 -7.21 -18.14 6.14
C HIS A 203 -6.63 -17.17 7.21
N PRO A 204 -7.34 -16.97 8.34
CA PRO A 204 -6.89 -16.09 9.40
C PRO A 204 -5.48 -16.44 9.90
N HIS A 205 -4.69 -15.42 10.24
CA HIS A 205 -3.44 -15.64 10.98
C HIS A 205 -3.71 -16.29 12.33
N PRO A 206 -2.81 -17.12 12.87
CA PRO A 206 -2.84 -17.50 14.28
C PRO A 206 -2.88 -16.25 15.15
N GLY A 207 -3.67 -16.28 16.22
CA GLY A 207 -3.70 -15.19 17.18
C GLY A 207 -2.29 -14.95 17.75
N PRO A 208 -1.81 -13.70 17.83
CA PRO A 208 -0.50 -13.41 18.38
C PRO A 208 -0.47 -13.68 19.90
N ASN A 209 0.70 -14.02 20.42
CA ASN A 209 0.92 -14.06 21.86
C ASN A 209 0.74 -12.66 22.44
N VAL A 210 -0.28 -12.50 23.29
CA VAL A 210 -0.65 -11.21 23.88
C VAL A 210 0.51 -10.53 24.63
N PHE A 211 1.43 -11.30 25.21
CA PHE A 211 2.61 -10.74 25.89
C PHE A 211 3.56 -10.01 24.93
N ASN A 212 3.58 -10.35 23.65
CA ASN A 212 4.32 -9.58 22.66
C ASN A 212 3.80 -8.14 22.52
N LEU A 213 2.52 -7.91 22.81
CA LEU A 213 1.89 -6.59 22.79
C LEU A 213 2.03 -5.87 24.13
N ILE A 214 1.53 -6.46 25.23
CA ILE A 214 1.42 -5.77 26.51
C ILE A 214 2.77 -5.41 27.12
N MET A 215 3.78 -6.27 27.00
CA MET A 215 5.09 -6.05 27.63
C MET A 215 5.87 -4.85 27.05
N LYS A 216 5.51 -4.38 25.85
CA LYS A 216 6.19 -3.28 25.16
C LYS A 216 5.22 -2.22 24.61
N ARG A 217 3.93 -2.28 24.97
CA ARG A 217 2.89 -1.38 24.42
C ARG A 217 2.94 -1.34 22.89
N ARG A 218 3.13 -2.50 22.26
CA ARG A 218 3.15 -2.63 20.80
C ARG A 218 1.73 -2.65 20.25
N SER A 219 1.57 -2.20 19.01
CA SER A 219 0.30 -2.19 18.31
C SER A 219 0.31 -3.16 17.14
N LEU A 220 -0.81 -3.84 16.92
CA LEU A 220 -1.13 -4.55 15.70
C LEU A 220 -2.34 -3.88 15.07
N ALA A 221 -2.20 -3.39 13.85
CA ALA A 221 -3.20 -2.60 13.16
C ALA A 221 -3.43 -3.11 11.73
N GLY A 222 -4.46 -2.62 11.08
CA GLY A 222 -4.73 -2.85 9.67
C GLY A 222 -4.83 -1.54 8.91
N SER A 223 -4.62 -1.58 7.59
CA SER A 223 -4.82 -0.45 6.69
C SER A 223 -5.37 -0.94 5.36
N LEU A 224 -6.33 -0.23 4.82
CA LEU A 224 -6.95 -0.53 3.52
C LEU A 224 -6.66 0.62 2.56
N ILE A 225 -6.00 0.32 1.42
CA ILE A 225 -5.70 1.33 0.38
C ILE A 225 -5.50 2.75 0.97
N GLY A 226 -6.12 3.77 0.38
CA GLY A 226 -6.20 5.15 0.87
C GLY A 226 -7.31 5.89 0.17
N GLY A 227 -7.71 7.04 0.68
CA GLY A 227 -8.68 7.92 0.06
C GLY A 227 -8.16 8.55 -1.24
N ILE A 228 -9.05 9.21 -1.97
CA ILE A 228 -8.72 9.78 -3.28
C ILE A 228 -7.65 10.87 -3.18
N ALA A 229 -7.77 11.78 -2.20
CA ALA A 229 -6.79 12.83 -1.98
C ALA A 229 -5.41 12.26 -1.64
N GLN A 230 -5.35 11.26 -0.76
CA GLN A 230 -4.10 10.59 -0.39
C GLN A 230 -3.52 9.77 -1.55
N THR A 231 -4.37 9.18 -2.41
CA THR A 231 -3.90 8.50 -3.62
C THR A 231 -3.26 9.47 -4.59
N GLN A 232 -3.80 10.69 -4.74
CA GLN A 232 -3.17 11.73 -5.55
C GLN A 232 -1.84 12.19 -4.95
N GLU A 233 -1.78 12.39 -3.64
CA GLU A 233 -0.55 12.72 -2.91
C GLU A 233 0.54 11.66 -3.14
N MET A 234 0.18 10.38 -3.03
CA MET A 234 1.09 9.26 -3.31
C MET A 234 1.61 9.28 -4.76
N LEU A 235 0.74 9.53 -5.74
CA LEU A 235 1.15 9.63 -7.15
C LEU A 235 2.12 10.79 -7.38
N ASP A 236 1.86 11.95 -6.77
CA ASP A 236 2.72 13.13 -6.86
C ASP A 236 4.06 12.88 -6.14
N PHE A 237 4.05 12.20 -4.98
CA PHE A 237 5.24 11.75 -4.27
C PHE A 237 6.07 10.80 -5.13
N CYS A 238 5.45 9.77 -5.71
CA CYS A 238 6.14 8.81 -6.57
C CYS A 238 6.74 9.49 -7.81
N ALA A 239 6.02 10.40 -8.44
CA ALA A 239 6.53 11.15 -9.59
C ALA A 239 7.74 11.99 -9.24
N SER A 240 7.72 12.70 -8.10
CA SER A 240 8.84 13.54 -7.65
C SER A 240 10.10 12.76 -7.26
N HIS A 241 9.95 11.49 -6.90
CA HIS A 241 11.05 10.61 -6.52
C HIS A 241 11.43 9.59 -7.61
N GLY A 242 10.80 9.64 -8.79
CA GLY A 242 11.06 8.69 -9.87
C GLY A 242 10.64 7.25 -9.54
N ILE A 243 9.65 7.07 -8.67
CA ILE A 243 9.20 5.74 -8.23
C ILE A 243 8.12 5.23 -9.17
N VAL A 244 8.35 4.06 -9.73
CA VAL A 244 7.39 3.25 -10.49
C VAL A 244 7.50 1.79 -10.06
N ALA A 245 6.50 0.98 -10.39
CA ALA A 245 6.54 -0.47 -10.12
C ALA A 245 7.53 -1.18 -11.03
N ASP A 246 8.15 -2.26 -10.53
CA ASP A 246 8.86 -3.22 -11.38
C ASP A 246 7.81 -4.14 -12.00
N ILE A 247 7.73 -4.16 -13.32
CA ILE A 247 6.68 -4.87 -14.06
C ILE A 247 7.27 -5.78 -15.14
N GLU A 248 6.52 -6.80 -15.49
CA GLU A 248 6.70 -7.60 -16.70
C GLU A 248 5.53 -7.35 -17.64
N MET A 249 5.85 -7.01 -18.90
CA MET A 249 4.82 -6.81 -19.92
C MET A 249 4.47 -8.14 -20.57
N ILE A 250 3.20 -8.50 -20.52
CA ILE A 250 2.66 -9.69 -21.21
C ILE A 250 1.87 -9.26 -22.46
N ARG A 251 1.78 -10.17 -23.43
CA ARG A 251 1.00 -9.98 -24.67
C ARG A 251 -0.45 -10.41 -24.49
#